data_a79946438e3f17c059dc0c4706859285
#
_entry.id   a79946438e3f17c059dc0c4706859285
#
_cell.length_a   1.000
_cell.length_b   1.000
_cell.length_c   1.000
_cell.angle_alpha   90.00
_cell.angle_beta   90.00
_cell.angle_gamma   90.00
#
_symmetry.space_group_name_H-M   'P 1'
#
loop_
_entity.id
_entity.type
_entity.pdbx_description
1 polymer ?
#
loop_
_entity_poly.entity_id
_entity_poly.type
_entity_poly.pdbx_seq_one_letter_code
_entity_poly.pdbx_strand_id
1 'polypeptide(L)'
;MTARRPCPPAPGPLEDYAIHFDPLFHSLAQRHHFRTYLAGLLAPRDRPKTLTALAGAEPLVEAQTAPVQQLQFFLSESCWDADLITMRTLQLLGDDPLTASDADGVLVIDDTGDRKDGYATDHVARQYLGSVGKVDNGIVAVTTLWANEQRYYPLHVAPYTPESRLEDGKKDPAFRSKPQIALALVERALAAGIAFKAIVADCFYGDHRELVATLRQRRLPYVLSHRGTVGRGWAPADVAHSFDEAIEELHSRHWHKVTRHFRDGHVEQWWAAELSFLSYGPGKPVRAICATTDRSTLPEPSTWYLTTNLPLEAASLAEVVRLYGLRHWVEQGYKQMKDQLGWADFMVRSDRAIRRHWVLVCCAFAFCWWQEAQQARLHNRDSPPMRKKKPARTLANALPLATPAALGASLVDTAVLAHALLACLLRQAPACRTGDAGEIPYRQRRNQPSSPSLTNCC
;
A
#
# COMPACT_ATOMS: atom_id res chain seq x y z
N MET A 1 32.16 5.81 26.55
CA MET A 1 31.46 5.38 25.30
C MET A 1 32.32 5.81 24.13
N THR A 2 32.92 4.89 23.39
CA THR A 2 33.64 5.20 22.15
C THR A 2 32.68 5.73 21.11
N ALA A 3 32.96 6.91 20.57
CA ALA A 3 32.15 7.51 19.52
C ALA A 3 32.03 6.54 18.32
N ARG A 4 30.82 6.33 17.82
CA ARG A 4 30.60 5.49 16.62
C ARG A 4 31.30 6.12 15.42
N ARG A 5 32.02 5.32 14.65
CA ARG A 5 32.65 5.79 13.42
C ARG A 5 31.57 6.38 12.48
N PRO A 6 31.83 7.54 11.84
CA PRO A 6 30.90 8.12 10.90
C PRO A 6 30.69 7.17 9.71
N CYS A 7 29.45 7.08 9.23
CA CYS A 7 29.10 6.34 8.02
C CYS A 7 29.28 7.25 6.80
N PRO A 8 29.78 6.78 5.65
CA PRO A 8 29.69 7.53 4.40
C PRO A 8 28.20 7.89 4.15
N PRO A 9 27.90 9.19 3.85
CA PRO A 9 26.53 9.64 3.72
C PRO A 9 25.86 9.04 2.47
N ALA A 10 24.55 8.85 2.52
CA ALA A 10 23.73 8.58 1.35
C ALA A 10 23.62 9.84 0.48
N PRO A 11 23.24 9.71 -0.81
CA PRO A 11 23.05 10.87 -1.68
C PRO A 11 21.88 11.76 -1.24
N GLY A 12 22.10 13.06 -1.26
CA GLY A 12 21.05 14.07 -1.08
C GLY A 12 20.21 13.91 0.19
N PRO A 13 18.88 14.13 0.09
CA PRO A 13 17.98 14.12 1.25
C PRO A 13 17.80 12.72 1.87
N LEU A 14 18.28 11.66 1.21
CA LEU A 14 18.22 10.32 1.75
C LEU A 14 19.07 10.18 3.01
N GLU A 15 20.18 10.93 3.14
CA GLU A 15 21.00 10.89 4.35
C GLU A 15 20.23 11.39 5.58
N ASP A 16 19.47 12.49 5.43
CA ASP A 16 18.68 13.05 6.51
C ASP A 16 17.64 12.04 7.04
N TYR A 17 17.13 11.19 6.18
CA TYR A 17 16.22 10.10 6.55
C TYR A 17 16.99 8.90 7.13
N ALA A 18 18.05 8.46 6.46
CA ALA A 18 18.78 7.24 6.80
C ALA A 18 19.48 7.31 8.18
N ILE A 19 19.92 8.48 8.59
CA ILE A 19 20.57 8.69 9.90
C ILE A 19 19.68 8.29 11.08
N HIS A 20 18.35 8.40 10.94
CA HIS A 20 17.39 8.00 11.96
C HIS A 20 17.40 6.50 12.25
N PHE A 21 17.91 5.69 11.33
CA PHE A 21 18.02 4.22 11.46
C PHE A 21 19.37 3.76 11.99
N ASP A 22 20.38 4.63 12.09
CA ASP A 22 21.72 4.28 12.56
C ASP A 22 21.76 3.58 13.92
N PRO A 23 20.92 3.95 14.92
CA PRO A 23 20.88 3.24 16.20
C PRO A 23 20.46 1.78 16.12
N LEU A 24 19.77 1.39 15.05
CA LEU A 24 19.25 0.03 14.84
C LEU A 24 20.31 -0.92 14.26
N PHE A 25 21.45 -0.39 13.85
CA PHE A 25 22.54 -1.16 13.27
C PHE A 25 23.79 -1.17 14.16
N HIS A 26 24.32 -2.37 14.37
CA HIS A 26 25.49 -2.54 15.26
C HIS A 26 26.81 -2.12 14.61
N SER A 27 26.93 -2.29 13.29
CA SER A 27 28.19 -2.07 12.57
C SER A 27 28.11 -0.93 11.55
N LEU A 28 29.28 -0.37 11.21
CA LEU A 28 29.41 0.61 10.13
C LEU A 28 28.97 0.00 8.77
N ALA A 29 29.33 -1.26 8.52
CA ALA A 29 28.96 -1.95 7.29
C ALA A 29 27.44 -2.05 7.13
N GLN A 30 26.69 -2.38 8.21
CA GLN A 30 25.22 -2.44 8.17
C GLN A 30 24.61 -1.08 7.83
N ARG A 31 25.08 0.00 8.45
CA ARG A 31 24.62 1.36 8.19
C ARG A 31 24.88 1.78 6.74
N HIS A 32 26.07 1.44 6.23
CA HIS A 32 26.42 1.72 4.84
C HIS A 32 25.56 0.92 3.85
N HIS A 33 25.38 -0.39 4.08
CA HIS A 33 24.57 -1.23 3.18
C HIS A 33 23.09 -0.87 3.24
N PHE A 34 22.55 -0.42 4.37
CA PHE A 34 21.21 0.13 4.46
C PHE A 34 21.02 1.34 3.53
N ARG A 35 21.97 2.30 3.56
CA ARG A 35 21.96 3.47 2.66
C ARG A 35 22.07 3.07 1.21
N THR A 36 23.00 2.19 0.89
CA THR A 36 23.20 1.69 -0.48
C THR A 36 21.95 0.98 -1.00
N TYR A 37 21.32 0.17 -0.16
CA TYR A 37 20.11 -0.55 -0.54
C TYR A 37 18.95 0.41 -0.82
N LEU A 38 18.67 1.35 0.08
CA LEU A 38 17.62 2.34 -0.11
C LEU A 38 17.90 3.24 -1.32
N ALA A 39 19.13 3.70 -1.52
CA ALA A 39 19.52 4.48 -2.69
C ALA A 39 19.26 3.71 -4.00
N GLY A 40 19.60 2.42 -4.03
CA GLY A 40 19.31 1.55 -5.18
C GLY A 40 17.80 1.36 -5.43
N LEU A 41 16.99 1.19 -4.36
CA LEU A 41 15.53 1.10 -4.50
C LEU A 41 14.92 2.41 -5.02
N LEU A 42 15.44 3.55 -4.63
CA LEU A 42 14.95 4.88 -5.02
C LEU A 42 15.52 5.37 -6.37
N ALA A 43 16.59 4.75 -6.88
CA ALA A 43 17.14 5.08 -8.20
C ALA A 43 16.08 4.84 -9.31
N PRO A 44 16.15 5.56 -10.43
CA PRO A 44 15.29 5.29 -11.58
C PRO A 44 15.34 3.82 -12.02
N ARG A 45 14.19 3.30 -12.48
CA ARG A 45 14.12 1.91 -12.91
C ARG A 45 14.44 1.79 -14.40
N ASP A 46 15.65 1.43 -14.71
CA ASP A 46 16.12 1.06 -16.06
C ASP A 46 16.10 -0.45 -16.29
N ARG A 47 16.16 -1.24 -15.23
CA ARG A 47 16.14 -2.71 -15.21
C ARG A 47 15.52 -3.25 -13.93
N PRO A 48 15.22 -4.57 -13.82
CA PRO A 48 14.81 -5.19 -12.55
C PRO A 48 15.80 -4.87 -11.42
N LYS A 49 15.28 -4.48 -10.25
CA LYS A 49 16.07 -4.06 -9.07
C LYS A 49 16.61 -5.26 -8.29
N THR A 50 17.37 -6.11 -8.97
CA THR A 50 18.14 -7.20 -8.37
C THR A 50 19.32 -6.66 -7.57
N LEU A 51 19.98 -7.50 -6.79
CA LEU A 51 21.15 -7.08 -6.00
C LEU A 51 22.28 -6.46 -6.85
N THR A 52 22.46 -6.94 -8.10
CA THR A 52 23.42 -6.34 -9.04
C THR A 52 23.01 -4.91 -9.41
N ALA A 53 21.73 -4.68 -9.71
CA ALA A 53 21.22 -3.35 -10.01
C ALA A 53 21.33 -2.41 -8.79
N LEU A 54 20.95 -2.88 -7.59
CA LEU A 54 21.05 -2.11 -6.36
C LEU A 54 22.50 -1.76 -5.96
N ALA A 55 23.46 -2.61 -6.35
CA ALA A 55 24.88 -2.37 -6.14
C ALA A 55 25.52 -1.50 -7.24
N GLY A 56 24.76 -1.12 -8.30
CA GLY A 56 25.30 -0.42 -9.46
C GLY A 56 26.23 -1.30 -10.32
N ALA A 57 26.12 -2.64 -10.23
CA ALA A 57 26.96 -3.62 -10.88
C ALA A 57 26.32 -4.18 -12.15
N GLU A 58 27.13 -4.59 -13.14
CA GLU A 58 26.64 -5.22 -14.36
C GLU A 58 26.12 -6.64 -14.09
N PRO A 59 24.96 -7.02 -14.68
CA PRO A 59 24.43 -8.37 -14.56
C PRO A 59 25.40 -9.41 -15.12
N LEU A 60 25.40 -10.62 -14.56
CA LEU A 60 26.20 -11.77 -14.94
C LEU A 60 27.71 -11.59 -14.73
N VAL A 61 28.31 -10.53 -15.26
CA VAL A 61 29.78 -10.29 -15.20
C VAL A 61 30.19 -9.90 -13.78
N GLU A 62 29.40 -9.05 -13.13
CA GLU A 62 29.70 -8.49 -11.80
C GLU A 62 28.88 -9.07 -10.65
N ALA A 63 28.09 -10.12 -10.91
CA ALA A 63 27.24 -10.76 -9.90
C ALA A 63 28.01 -11.29 -8.67
N GLN A 64 29.30 -11.59 -8.83
CA GLN A 64 30.19 -12.10 -7.78
C GLN A 64 31.10 -11.00 -7.19
N THR A 65 30.93 -9.75 -7.57
CA THR A 65 31.72 -8.65 -7.01
C THR A 65 31.42 -8.41 -5.55
N ALA A 66 32.39 -7.86 -4.81
CA ALA A 66 32.24 -7.61 -3.39
C ALA A 66 31.02 -6.75 -3.03
N PRO A 67 30.65 -5.66 -3.74
CA PRO A 67 29.46 -4.88 -3.43
C PRO A 67 28.16 -5.71 -3.48
N VAL A 68 27.99 -6.56 -4.49
CA VAL A 68 26.81 -7.42 -4.64
C VAL A 68 26.74 -8.45 -3.52
N GLN A 69 27.87 -9.12 -3.22
CA GLN A 69 27.95 -10.10 -2.13
C GLN A 69 27.69 -9.47 -0.76
N GLN A 70 28.14 -8.25 -0.53
CA GLN A 70 27.88 -7.52 0.69
C GLN A 70 26.40 -7.16 0.88
N LEU A 71 25.70 -6.75 -0.18
CA LEU A 71 24.25 -6.53 -0.12
C LEU A 71 23.49 -7.84 0.09
N GLN A 72 23.92 -8.93 -0.53
CA GLN A 72 23.35 -10.26 -0.27
C GLN A 72 23.54 -10.66 1.19
N PHE A 73 24.76 -10.51 1.74
CA PHE A 73 25.03 -10.79 3.14
C PHE A 73 24.20 -9.89 4.08
N PHE A 74 24.04 -8.62 3.72
CA PHE A 74 23.21 -7.68 4.50
C PHE A 74 21.76 -8.17 4.62
N LEU A 75 21.15 -8.72 3.56
CA LEU A 75 19.81 -9.27 3.62
C LEU A 75 19.75 -10.63 4.35
N SER A 76 20.66 -11.54 4.04
CA SER A 76 20.51 -12.95 4.40
C SER A 76 21.12 -13.29 5.76
N GLU A 77 22.33 -12.78 6.06
CA GLU A 77 23.15 -13.23 7.19
C GLU A 77 23.34 -12.19 8.28
N SER A 78 23.43 -10.92 7.91
CA SER A 78 23.71 -9.84 8.84
C SER A 78 22.67 -9.76 9.98
N CYS A 79 23.13 -9.49 11.19
CA CYS A 79 22.26 -9.42 12.38
C CYS A 79 21.60 -8.04 12.52
N TRP A 80 20.43 -7.87 11.95
CA TRP A 80 19.56 -6.71 12.16
C TRP A 80 18.08 -7.12 12.06
N ASP A 81 17.22 -6.35 12.72
CA ASP A 81 15.82 -6.66 12.90
C ASP A 81 14.94 -5.83 11.93
N ALA A 82 14.19 -6.52 11.08
CA ALA A 82 13.26 -5.90 10.13
C ALA A 82 12.09 -5.19 10.81
N ASP A 83 11.62 -5.72 11.95
CA ASP A 83 10.51 -5.11 12.70
C ASP A 83 10.91 -3.77 13.31
N LEU A 84 12.17 -3.63 13.76
CA LEU A 84 12.69 -2.35 14.24
C LEU A 84 12.79 -1.32 13.12
N ILE A 85 13.11 -1.73 11.88
CA ILE A 85 13.08 -0.83 10.72
C ILE A 85 11.64 -0.37 10.45
N THR A 86 10.68 -1.31 10.45
CA THR A 86 9.26 -0.97 10.27
C THR A 86 8.77 0.00 11.34
N MET A 87 9.05 -0.29 12.62
CA MET A 87 8.67 0.58 13.74
C MET A 87 9.24 1.99 13.59
N ARG A 88 10.53 2.11 13.27
CA ARG A 88 11.18 3.42 13.06
C ARG A 88 10.59 4.16 11.87
N THR A 89 10.28 3.47 10.78
CA THR A 89 9.62 4.03 9.61
C THR A 89 8.26 4.63 9.97
N LEU A 90 7.42 3.87 10.67
CA LEU A 90 6.09 4.33 11.09
C LEU A 90 6.16 5.47 12.12
N GLN A 91 7.15 5.43 13.02
CA GLN A 91 7.41 6.52 13.96
C GLN A 91 7.74 7.82 13.23
N LEU A 92 8.65 7.79 12.24
CA LEU A 92 9.03 8.98 11.47
C LEU A 92 7.85 9.57 10.70
N LEU A 93 6.95 8.73 10.16
CA LEU A 93 5.71 9.20 9.54
C LEU A 93 4.73 9.77 10.57
N GLY A 94 4.63 9.15 11.75
CA GLY A 94 3.74 9.57 12.83
C GLY A 94 4.17 10.86 13.53
N ASP A 95 5.47 11.14 13.58
CA ASP A 95 6.04 12.34 14.20
C ASP A 95 5.75 13.62 13.36
N ASP A 96 5.36 13.48 12.12
CA ASP A 96 5.06 14.60 11.23
C ASP A 96 3.55 14.70 10.93
N PRO A 97 2.87 15.80 11.34
CA PRO A 97 1.45 16.00 11.06
C PRO A 97 1.07 15.93 9.57
N LEU A 98 2.03 16.18 8.67
CA LEU A 98 1.79 16.08 7.22
C LEU A 98 1.79 14.64 6.72
N THR A 99 2.31 13.69 7.49
CA THR A 99 2.36 12.27 7.11
C THR A 99 1.67 11.34 8.12
N ALA A 100 1.41 11.81 9.33
CA ALA A 100 0.75 11.01 10.37
C ALA A 100 -0.59 10.45 9.90
N SER A 101 -0.90 9.24 10.37
CA SER A 101 -2.24 8.66 10.22
C SER A 101 -3.27 9.46 11.01
N ASP A 102 -4.49 9.54 10.49
CA ASP A 102 -5.60 10.23 11.12
C ASP A 102 -6.85 9.35 11.24
N ALA A 103 -7.82 9.81 12.04
CA ALA A 103 -9.05 9.07 12.31
C ALA A 103 -10.05 9.08 11.14
N ASP A 104 -9.81 9.83 10.07
CA ASP A 104 -10.67 9.84 8.87
C ASP A 104 -10.18 8.86 7.80
N GLY A 105 -8.96 8.34 7.97
CA GLY A 105 -8.37 7.33 7.10
C GLY A 105 -8.91 5.92 7.34
N VAL A 106 -8.44 4.99 6.55
CA VAL A 106 -8.76 3.56 6.65
C VAL A 106 -7.50 2.71 6.80
N LEU A 107 -7.66 1.56 7.46
CA LEU A 107 -6.68 0.48 7.47
C LEU A 107 -7.09 -0.55 6.42
N VAL A 108 -6.39 -0.58 5.29
CA VAL A 108 -6.66 -1.53 4.21
C VAL A 108 -5.95 -2.85 4.47
N ILE A 109 -6.67 -3.96 4.38
CA ILE A 109 -6.13 -5.32 4.32
C ILE A 109 -6.23 -5.80 2.88
N ASP A 110 -5.13 -6.30 2.34
CA ASP A 110 -5.13 -6.93 1.02
C ASP A 110 -3.96 -7.92 0.88
N ASP A 111 -3.89 -8.64 -0.23
CA ASP A 111 -2.73 -9.44 -0.57
C ASP A 111 -2.29 -9.24 -2.02
N THR A 112 -1.01 -9.49 -2.28
CA THR A 112 -0.46 -9.40 -3.62
C THR A 112 0.42 -10.59 -3.91
N GLY A 113 0.27 -11.16 -5.10
CA GLY A 113 1.06 -12.29 -5.57
C GLY A 113 2.06 -11.90 -6.64
N ASP A 114 3.22 -12.56 -6.64
CA ASP A 114 4.26 -12.37 -7.64
C ASP A 114 4.76 -13.72 -8.14
N ARG A 115 4.84 -13.85 -9.47
CA ARG A 115 5.35 -15.06 -10.11
C ARG A 115 6.82 -15.29 -9.76
N LYS A 116 7.19 -16.56 -9.53
CA LYS A 116 8.56 -17.01 -9.34
C LYS A 116 8.81 -18.27 -10.16
N ASP A 117 9.96 -18.35 -10.82
CA ASP A 117 10.27 -19.46 -11.75
C ASP A 117 10.78 -20.71 -11.03
N GLY A 118 11.35 -20.58 -9.83
CA GLY A 118 11.91 -21.69 -9.07
C GLY A 118 11.03 -22.17 -7.93
N TYR A 119 11.38 -23.33 -7.34
CA TYR A 119 10.69 -23.93 -6.19
C TYR A 119 11.50 -23.88 -4.89
N ALA A 120 12.77 -23.46 -4.96
CA ALA A 120 13.67 -23.42 -3.81
C ALA A 120 13.54 -22.18 -2.93
N THR A 121 12.69 -21.23 -3.32
CA THR A 121 12.41 -20.01 -2.56
C THR A 121 11.34 -20.31 -1.52
N ASP A 122 11.56 -19.87 -0.29
CA ASP A 122 10.57 -20.01 0.78
C ASP A 122 9.23 -19.39 0.38
N HIS A 123 8.12 -19.97 0.82
CA HIS A 123 6.73 -19.59 0.55
C HIS A 123 6.26 -19.75 -0.91
N VAL A 124 7.15 -20.10 -1.85
CA VAL A 124 6.77 -20.30 -3.25
C VAL A 124 6.07 -21.62 -3.44
N ALA A 125 4.90 -21.59 -4.05
CA ALA A 125 4.12 -22.75 -4.47
C ALA A 125 3.15 -22.37 -5.60
N ARG A 126 2.46 -23.36 -6.17
CA ARG A 126 1.31 -23.09 -7.05
C ARG A 126 0.15 -22.58 -6.21
N GLN A 127 -0.22 -21.34 -6.45
CA GLN A 127 -1.29 -20.63 -5.74
C GLN A 127 -1.91 -19.55 -6.64
N TYR A 128 -3.09 -19.07 -6.27
CA TYR A 128 -3.71 -17.98 -7.02
C TYR A 128 -2.90 -16.69 -6.82
N LEU A 129 -2.50 -16.09 -7.93
CA LEU A 129 -1.77 -14.83 -7.98
C LEU A 129 -2.67 -13.75 -8.56
N GLY A 130 -3.18 -12.85 -7.73
CA GLY A 130 -4.09 -11.77 -8.14
C GLY A 130 -3.51 -10.91 -9.26
N SER A 131 -2.20 -10.62 -9.24
CA SER A 131 -1.52 -9.86 -10.29
C SER A 131 -1.49 -10.54 -11.67
N VAL A 132 -1.71 -11.85 -11.72
CA VAL A 132 -1.71 -12.66 -12.95
C VAL A 132 -3.13 -13.14 -13.30
N GLY A 133 -4.06 -13.07 -12.34
CA GLY A 133 -5.46 -13.52 -12.50
C GLY A 133 -5.65 -15.04 -12.61
N LYS A 134 -4.65 -15.84 -12.25
CA LYS A 134 -4.70 -17.31 -12.33
C LYS A 134 -3.84 -17.99 -11.26
N VAL A 135 -4.02 -19.32 -11.17
CA VAL A 135 -3.12 -20.16 -10.35
C VAL A 135 -1.80 -20.35 -11.12
N ASP A 136 -0.71 -19.89 -10.54
CA ASP A 136 0.64 -20.05 -11.09
C ASP A 136 1.64 -20.26 -9.94
N ASN A 137 2.91 -20.56 -10.29
CA ASN A 137 3.99 -20.67 -9.33
C ASN A 137 4.44 -19.28 -8.87
N GLY A 138 4.38 -19.04 -7.57
CA GLY A 138 4.72 -17.73 -7.05
C GLY A 138 4.62 -17.61 -5.54
N ILE A 139 4.82 -16.40 -5.06
CA ILE A 139 4.78 -16.02 -3.66
C ILE A 139 3.65 -15.01 -3.45
N VAL A 140 2.95 -15.11 -2.33
CA VAL A 140 1.92 -14.15 -1.93
C VAL A 140 2.31 -13.47 -0.63
N ALA A 141 2.16 -12.16 -0.59
CA ALA A 141 2.33 -11.32 0.58
C ALA A 141 0.98 -10.78 1.03
N VAL A 142 0.63 -10.95 2.30
CA VAL A 142 -0.48 -10.26 2.95
C VAL A 142 0.05 -8.94 3.50
N THR A 143 -0.68 -7.85 3.30
CA THR A 143 -0.25 -6.51 3.69
C THR A 143 -1.33 -5.74 4.43
N THR A 144 -0.90 -4.75 5.20
CA THR A 144 -1.72 -3.65 5.66
C THR A 144 -1.18 -2.33 5.12
N LEU A 145 -2.10 -1.44 4.73
CA LEU A 145 -1.80 -0.11 4.22
C LEU A 145 -2.73 0.88 4.91
N TRP A 146 -2.23 2.05 5.29
CA TRP A 146 -3.08 3.15 5.72
C TRP A 146 -3.34 4.09 4.55
N ALA A 147 -4.59 4.58 4.42
CA ALA A 147 -4.96 5.53 3.38
C ALA A 147 -6.06 6.49 3.82
N ASN A 148 -5.99 7.73 3.33
CA ASN A 148 -7.09 8.68 3.25
C ASN A 148 -7.19 9.24 1.81
N GLU A 149 -7.93 10.32 1.58
CA GLU A 149 -8.08 10.91 0.23
C GLU A 149 -6.77 11.47 -0.33
N GLN A 150 -5.82 11.82 0.52
CA GLN A 150 -4.62 12.55 0.13
C GLN A 150 -3.35 11.71 0.20
N ARG A 151 -3.31 10.72 1.10
CA ARG A 151 -2.09 9.99 1.46
C ARG A 151 -2.38 8.51 1.62
N TYR A 152 -1.40 7.70 1.30
CA TYR A 152 -1.43 6.26 1.54
C TYR A 152 0.00 5.73 1.64
N TYR A 153 0.23 4.78 2.52
CA TYR A 153 1.53 4.14 2.66
C TYR A 153 1.40 2.74 3.27
N PRO A 154 2.28 1.80 2.88
CA PRO A 154 2.31 0.47 3.45
C PRO A 154 2.73 0.53 4.92
N LEU A 155 2.11 -0.31 5.75
CA LEU A 155 2.42 -0.43 7.17
C LEU A 155 3.21 -1.71 7.45
N HIS A 156 2.61 -2.84 7.18
CA HIS A 156 3.17 -4.15 7.48
C HIS A 156 2.98 -5.12 6.33
N VAL A 157 3.87 -6.08 6.23
CA VAL A 157 3.85 -7.14 5.24
C VAL A 157 4.27 -8.46 5.86
N ALA A 158 3.62 -9.55 5.46
CA ALA A 158 4.03 -10.90 5.82
C ALA A 158 3.79 -11.87 4.66
N PRO A 159 4.72 -12.82 4.40
CA PRO A 159 4.50 -13.85 3.40
C PRO A 159 3.42 -14.83 3.87
N TYR A 160 2.67 -15.33 2.91
CA TYR A 160 1.80 -16.49 3.11
C TYR A 160 2.53 -17.77 2.72
N THR A 161 2.60 -18.72 3.63
CA THR A 161 3.15 -20.07 3.37
C THR A 161 2.00 -21.02 3.06
N PRO A 162 1.86 -21.51 1.82
CA PRO A 162 0.85 -22.50 1.49
C PRO A 162 1.04 -23.83 2.25
N GLU A 163 -0.07 -24.51 2.56
CA GLU A 163 -0.06 -25.80 3.26
C GLU A 163 0.86 -26.84 2.62
N SER A 164 0.97 -26.81 1.29
CA SER A 164 1.83 -27.74 0.53
C SER A 164 3.34 -27.57 0.78
N ARG A 165 3.74 -26.52 1.51
CA ARG A 165 5.13 -26.23 1.90
C ARG A 165 5.44 -26.59 3.34
N LEU A 166 4.48 -27.15 4.06
CA LEU A 166 4.58 -27.53 5.46
C LEU A 166 4.41 -29.04 5.61
N GLU A 167 5.14 -29.66 6.53
CA GLU A 167 5.16 -31.11 6.68
C GLU A 167 3.77 -31.66 7.03
N ASP A 168 3.08 -31.02 7.98
CA ASP A 168 1.74 -31.43 8.41
C ASP A 168 0.61 -30.66 7.72
N GLY A 169 0.91 -29.93 6.65
CA GLY A 169 -0.05 -29.13 5.90
C GLY A 169 -0.76 -28.11 6.78
N LYS A 170 -2.10 -28.06 6.76
CA LYS A 170 -2.88 -27.16 7.62
C LYS A 170 -2.79 -27.45 9.12
N LYS A 171 -2.34 -28.64 9.51
CA LYS A 171 -2.17 -29.02 10.92
C LYS A 171 -0.82 -28.58 11.48
N ASP A 172 0.10 -28.19 10.62
CA ASP A 172 1.41 -27.71 11.03
C ASP A 172 1.28 -26.49 11.95
N PRO A 173 1.97 -26.46 13.11
CA PRO A 173 1.92 -25.33 14.03
C PRO A 173 2.34 -23.99 13.42
N ALA A 174 3.14 -24.01 12.36
CA ALA A 174 3.57 -22.83 11.63
C ALA A 174 2.54 -22.35 10.61
N PHE A 175 1.54 -23.17 10.26
CA PHE A 175 0.52 -22.77 9.29
C PHE A 175 -0.29 -21.58 9.79
N ARG A 176 -0.44 -20.59 8.94
CA ARG A 176 -1.35 -19.44 9.13
C ARG A 176 -2.10 -19.18 7.84
N SER A 177 -3.41 -19.14 7.91
CA SER A 177 -4.22 -18.68 6.78
C SER A 177 -4.02 -17.18 6.52
N LYS A 178 -4.28 -16.71 5.29
CA LYS A 178 -4.18 -15.28 4.97
C LYS A 178 -5.02 -14.40 5.93
N PRO A 179 -6.27 -14.74 6.31
CA PRO A 179 -7.02 -13.99 7.31
C PRO A 179 -6.37 -13.96 8.70
N GLN A 180 -5.73 -15.05 9.14
CA GLN A 180 -4.99 -15.06 10.40
C GLN A 180 -3.74 -14.16 10.34
N ILE A 181 -3.03 -14.16 9.21
CA ILE A 181 -1.92 -13.23 8.98
C ILE A 181 -2.44 -11.79 8.99
N ALA A 182 -3.54 -11.50 8.28
CA ALA A 182 -4.15 -10.18 8.24
C ALA A 182 -4.51 -9.65 9.64
N LEU A 183 -5.13 -10.50 10.49
CA LEU A 183 -5.42 -10.13 11.89
C LEU A 183 -4.15 -9.78 12.68
N ALA A 184 -3.09 -10.55 12.52
CA ALA A 184 -1.81 -10.26 13.18
C ALA A 184 -1.21 -8.93 12.70
N LEU A 185 -1.36 -8.59 11.41
CA LEU A 185 -0.91 -7.30 10.87
C LEU A 185 -1.78 -6.13 11.36
N VAL A 186 -3.09 -6.32 11.53
CA VAL A 186 -3.99 -5.34 12.18
C VAL A 186 -3.54 -5.07 13.62
N GLU A 187 -3.23 -6.11 14.38
CA GLU A 187 -2.72 -5.96 15.75
C GLU A 187 -1.42 -5.15 15.79
N ARG A 188 -0.51 -5.39 14.84
CA ARG A 188 0.73 -4.61 14.71
C ARG A 188 0.45 -3.15 14.37
N ALA A 189 -0.52 -2.86 13.50
CA ALA A 189 -0.91 -1.50 13.17
C ALA A 189 -1.48 -0.76 14.38
N LEU A 190 -2.33 -1.44 15.18
CA LEU A 190 -2.86 -0.90 16.44
C LEU A 190 -1.75 -0.65 17.47
N ALA A 191 -0.82 -1.59 17.61
CA ALA A 191 0.33 -1.45 18.52
C ALA A 191 1.27 -0.32 18.10
N ALA A 192 1.35 -0.01 16.81
CA ALA A 192 2.10 1.12 16.26
C ALA A 192 1.36 2.46 16.39
N GLY A 193 0.16 2.49 16.97
CA GLY A 193 -0.63 3.71 17.18
C GLY A 193 -1.25 4.27 15.90
N ILE A 194 -1.42 3.46 14.86
CA ILE A 194 -2.04 3.90 13.60
C ILE A 194 -3.51 4.23 13.83
N ALA A 195 -3.91 5.48 13.59
CA ALA A 195 -5.28 5.95 13.67
C ALA A 195 -6.03 5.66 12.37
N PHE A 196 -7.26 5.17 12.47
CA PHE A 196 -8.14 4.93 11.32
C PHE A 196 -9.60 4.89 11.74
N LYS A 197 -10.51 5.16 10.82
CA LYS A 197 -11.96 5.11 11.03
C LYS A 197 -12.53 3.71 10.88
N ALA A 198 -12.01 2.95 9.92
CA ALA A 198 -12.45 1.58 9.68
C ALA A 198 -11.33 0.73 9.05
N ILE A 199 -11.41 -0.57 9.28
CA ILE A 199 -10.68 -1.58 8.51
C ILE A 199 -11.48 -1.85 7.24
N VAL A 200 -10.82 -1.83 6.08
CA VAL A 200 -11.44 -2.16 4.79
C VAL A 200 -10.72 -3.32 4.12
N ALA A 201 -11.49 -4.23 3.53
CA ALA A 201 -10.95 -5.38 2.82
C ALA A 201 -11.93 -5.84 1.73
N ASP A 202 -11.41 -6.59 0.76
CA ASP A 202 -12.19 -7.18 -0.33
C ASP A 202 -13.06 -8.37 0.11
N CYS A 203 -13.74 -8.97 -0.84
CA CYS A 203 -14.65 -10.10 -0.59
C CYS A 203 -13.93 -11.37 -0.12
N PHE A 204 -12.66 -11.56 -0.45
CA PHE A 204 -11.91 -12.71 0.08
C PHE A 204 -11.82 -12.67 1.60
N TYR A 205 -11.55 -11.49 2.17
CA TYR A 205 -11.48 -11.30 3.61
C TYR A 205 -12.88 -11.08 4.23
N GLY A 206 -13.76 -10.37 3.54
CA GLY A 206 -15.12 -10.10 4.03
C GLY A 206 -15.98 -11.36 4.18
N ASP A 207 -15.83 -12.32 3.28
CA ASP A 207 -16.55 -13.60 3.34
C ASP A 207 -15.96 -14.57 4.39
N HIS A 208 -14.83 -14.22 5.04
CA HIS A 208 -14.18 -15.11 6.01
C HIS A 208 -14.77 -14.93 7.41
N ARG A 209 -15.64 -15.85 7.81
CA ARG A 209 -16.43 -15.80 9.06
C ARG A 209 -15.62 -15.53 10.32
N GLU A 210 -14.48 -16.23 10.49
CA GLU A 210 -13.64 -16.09 11.68
C GLU A 210 -12.98 -14.72 11.76
N LEU A 211 -12.55 -14.15 10.61
CA LEU A 211 -12.02 -12.80 10.55
C LEU A 211 -13.07 -11.79 11.02
N VAL A 212 -14.26 -11.81 10.41
CA VAL A 212 -15.35 -10.91 10.75
C VAL A 212 -15.77 -11.06 12.21
N ALA A 213 -15.90 -12.30 12.69
CA ALA A 213 -16.22 -12.56 14.10
C ALA A 213 -15.17 -11.99 15.05
N THR A 214 -13.88 -12.12 14.72
CA THR A 214 -12.78 -11.60 15.53
C THR A 214 -12.77 -10.07 15.54
N LEU A 215 -12.97 -9.41 14.39
CA LEU A 215 -13.08 -7.95 14.33
C LEU A 215 -14.23 -7.43 15.20
N ARG A 216 -15.38 -8.10 15.16
CA ARG A 216 -16.55 -7.77 16.00
C ARG A 216 -16.29 -7.99 17.49
N GLN A 217 -15.72 -9.14 17.85
CA GLN A 217 -15.38 -9.46 19.25
C GLN A 217 -14.43 -8.39 19.85
N ARG A 218 -13.48 -7.92 19.05
CA ARG A 218 -12.51 -6.90 19.44
C ARG A 218 -13.05 -5.48 19.30
N ARG A 219 -14.31 -5.31 18.85
CA ARG A 219 -14.97 -4.03 18.62
C ARG A 219 -14.22 -3.12 17.63
N LEU A 220 -13.52 -3.73 16.68
CA LEU A 220 -12.82 -3.00 15.63
C LEU A 220 -13.84 -2.57 14.56
N PRO A 221 -13.85 -1.28 14.16
CA PRO A 221 -14.73 -0.80 13.10
C PRO A 221 -14.27 -1.34 11.74
N TYR A 222 -15.22 -1.71 10.89
CA TYR A 222 -14.90 -2.23 9.56
C TYR A 222 -15.94 -1.83 8.50
N VAL A 223 -15.50 -1.83 7.23
CA VAL A 223 -16.32 -1.87 6.02
C VAL A 223 -15.73 -2.94 5.12
N LEU A 224 -16.42 -4.05 4.95
CA LEU A 224 -15.93 -5.21 4.22
C LEU A 224 -16.81 -5.47 3.00
N SER A 225 -16.19 -5.83 1.87
CA SER A 225 -16.91 -6.28 0.68
C SER A 225 -17.23 -7.76 0.77
N HIS A 226 -18.29 -8.16 0.06
CA HIS A 226 -18.78 -9.54 -0.04
C HIS A 226 -19.13 -9.87 -1.49
N ARG A 227 -19.19 -11.17 -1.79
CA ARG A 227 -19.79 -11.65 -3.03
C ARG A 227 -21.31 -11.61 -2.92
N GLY A 228 -22.00 -11.33 -4.02
CA GLY A 228 -23.46 -11.19 -4.04
C GLY A 228 -24.22 -12.41 -3.50
N THR A 229 -23.66 -13.60 -3.69
CA THR A 229 -24.23 -14.88 -3.24
C THR A 229 -24.03 -15.19 -1.77
N VAL A 230 -23.28 -14.36 -1.03
CA VAL A 230 -23.00 -14.58 0.40
C VAL A 230 -24.20 -14.21 1.26
N GLY A 231 -24.39 -14.93 2.35
CA GLY A 231 -25.45 -14.73 3.33
C GLY A 231 -26.47 -15.85 3.39
N ARG A 232 -26.53 -16.76 2.43
CA ARG A 232 -27.45 -17.90 2.46
C ARG A 232 -27.32 -18.69 3.77
N GLY A 233 -28.46 -18.95 4.40
CA GLY A 233 -28.55 -19.70 5.66
C GLY A 233 -28.30 -18.88 6.92
N TRP A 234 -28.28 -17.55 6.84
CA TRP A 234 -27.99 -16.65 7.97
C TRP A 234 -29.14 -15.78 8.37
N ALA A 235 -30.12 -15.61 7.50
CA ALA A 235 -31.34 -14.89 7.77
C ALA A 235 -32.51 -15.86 8.10
N PRO A 236 -33.55 -15.43 8.84
CA PRO A 236 -34.81 -16.13 8.91
C PRO A 236 -35.43 -16.34 7.52
N ALA A 237 -36.29 -17.34 7.38
CA ALA A 237 -36.84 -17.74 6.11
C ALA A 237 -37.71 -16.68 5.38
N ASP A 238 -38.09 -15.64 6.11
CA ASP A 238 -38.92 -14.52 5.65
C ASP A 238 -38.09 -13.27 5.27
N VAL A 239 -36.75 -13.36 5.30
CA VAL A 239 -35.84 -12.28 4.98
C VAL A 239 -34.88 -12.71 3.87
N ALA A 240 -34.42 -11.79 3.04
CA ALA A 240 -33.41 -12.04 2.03
C ALA A 240 -32.18 -12.76 2.60
N HIS A 241 -31.76 -13.83 1.90
CA HIS A 241 -30.68 -14.71 2.36
C HIS A 241 -29.31 -14.35 1.78
N SER A 242 -29.30 -13.50 0.74
CA SER A 242 -28.09 -13.05 0.06
C SER A 242 -28.22 -11.59 -0.36
N PHE A 243 -27.11 -10.98 -0.77
CA PHE A 243 -27.13 -9.62 -1.32
C PHE A 243 -27.95 -9.56 -2.62
N ASP A 244 -27.82 -10.56 -3.50
CA ASP A 244 -28.55 -10.62 -4.76
C ASP A 244 -30.07 -10.66 -4.51
N GLU A 245 -30.53 -11.49 -3.58
CA GLU A 245 -31.94 -11.55 -3.17
C GLU A 245 -32.41 -10.21 -2.56
N ALA A 246 -31.60 -9.59 -1.69
CA ALA A 246 -31.96 -8.33 -1.05
C ALA A 246 -32.06 -7.16 -2.05
N ILE A 247 -31.31 -7.20 -3.15
CA ILE A 247 -31.37 -6.19 -4.21
C ILE A 247 -32.69 -6.29 -5.00
N GLU A 248 -33.17 -7.50 -5.28
CA GLU A 248 -34.42 -7.72 -6.00
C GLU A 248 -35.62 -7.10 -5.28
N GLU A 249 -35.57 -7.01 -3.94
CA GLU A 249 -36.59 -6.40 -3.11
C GLU A 249 -36.49 -4.86 -3.03
N LEU A 250 -35.41 -4.25 -3.57
CA LEU A 250 -35.18 -2.82 -3.47
C LEU A 250 -36.03 -1.99 -4.42
N HIS A 251 -36.90 -1.16 -3.86
CA HIS A 251 -37.58 -0.11 -4.60
C HIS A 251 -36.65 1.05 -4.97
N SER A 252 -36.95 1.72 -6.08
CA SER A 252 -36.16 2.86 -6.59
C SER A 252 -35.98 4.00 -5.55
N ARG A 253 -36.94 4.18 -4.64
CA ARG A 253 -36.89 5.19 -3.56
C ARG A 253 -35.81 4.95 -2.50
N HIS A 254 -35.29 3.73 -2.39
CA HIS A 254 -34.27 3.38 -1.40
C HIS A 254 -32.86 3.73 -1.88
N TRP A 255 -32.71 4.09 -3.14
CA TRP A 255 -31.43 4.44 -3.72
C TRP A 255 -31.12 5.92 -3.54
N HIS A 256 -29.98 6.22 -2.94
CA HIS A 256 -29.46 7.56 -2.72
C HIS A 256 -28.26 7.82 -3.61
N LYS A 257 -28.17 9.04 -4.15
CA LYS A 257 -26.98 9.47 -4.89
C LYS A 257 -25.86 9.76 -3.90
N VAL A 258 -24.67 9.25 -4.19
CA VAL A 258 -23.45 9.50 -3.43
C VAL A 258 -22.41 10.05 -4.41
N THR A 259 -21.86 11.22 -4.09
CA THR A 259 -20.80 11.83 -4.87
C THR A 259 -19.46 11.51 -4.22
N ARG A 260 -18.55 10.92 -5.01
CA ARG A 260 -17.16 10.70 -4.60
C ARG A 260 -16.26 11.72 -5.28
N HIS A 261 -15.43 12.37 -4.49
CA HIS A 261 -14.44 13.33 -4.97
C HIS A 261 -13.05 12.68 -4.87
N PHE A 262 -12.29 12.74 -5.94
CA PHE A 262 -10.93 12.22 -6.01
C PHE A 262 -9.90 13.36 -5.94
N ARG A 263 -8.70 13.03 -5.54
CA ARG A 263 -7.61 13.98 -5.36
C ARG A 263 -7.26 14.77 -6.62
N ASP A 264 -7.35 14.14 -7.78
CA ASP A 264 -7.09 14.75 -9.11
C ASP A 264 -8.21 15.67 -9.60
N GLY A 265 -9.26 15.88 -8.77
CA GLY A 265 -10.44 16.65 -9.11
C GLY A 265 -11.51 15.87 -9.88
N HIS A 266 -11.26 14.59 -10.19
CA HIS A 266 -12.27 13.71 -10.74
C HIS A 266 -13.43 13.51 -9.75
N VAL A 267 -14.64 13.42 -10.27
CA VAL A 267 -15.86 13.24 -9.48
C VAL A 267 -16.66 12.09 -10.07
N GLU A 268 -16.98 11.12 -9.22
CA GLU A 268 -17.85 9.99 -9.59
C GLU A 268 -19.21 10.12 -8.90
N GLN A 269 -20.26 9.76 -9.65
CA GLN A 269 -21.60 9.62 -9.11
C GLN A 269 -21.88 8.14 -8.86
N TRP A 270 -22.22 7.82 -7.63
CA TRP A 270 -22.60 6.49 -7.19
C TRP A 270 -24.04 6.48 -6.73
N TRP A 271 -24.66 5.30 -6.79
CA TRP A 271 -25.92 5.01 -6.17
C TRP A 271 -25.68 4.05 -5.02
N ALA A 272 -26.24 4.31 -3.87
CA ALA A 272 -26.12 3.42 -2.72
C ALA A 272 -27.47 3.22 -2.03
N ALA A 273 -27.69 2.02 -1.54
CA ALA A 273 -28.87 1.65 -0.77
C ALA A 273 -28.47 0.79 0.42
N GLU A 274 -29.14 1.00 1.56
CA GLU A 274 -29.06 0.11 2.69
C GLU A 274 -30.04 -1.05 2.50
N LEU A 275 -29.55 -2.28 2.67
CA LEU A 275 -30.31 -3.50 2.45
C LEU A 275 -30.94 -4.00 3.74
N SER A 276 -32.15 -4.53 3.66
CA SER A 276 -32.76 -5.29 4.76
C SER A 276 -32.13 -6.67 4.83
N PHE A 277 -31.11 -6.81 5.66
CA PHE A 277 -30.29 -8.01 5.75
C PHE A 277 -29.96 -8.30 7.21
N LEU A 278 -30.25 -9.53 7.67
CA LEU A 278 -29.86 -9.95 8.99
C LEU A 278 -28.44 -10.49 9.02
N SER A 279 -27.69 -9.98 9.94
CA SER A 279 -26.25 -10.05 10.00
C SER A 279 -25.66 -11.40 10.32
N TYR A 280 -24.41 -11.46 10.01
CA TYR A 280 -23.36 -12.35 10.46
C TYR A 280 -23.31 -12.52 11.98
N GLY A 281 -23.70 -13.72 12.45
CA GLY A 281 -23.52 -14.18 13.81
C GLY A 281 -24.69 -13.90 14.73
N PRO A 282 -24.77 -14.56 15.90
CA PRO A 282 -25.92 -14.55 16.76
C PRO A 282 -26.25 -13.14 17.27
N GLY A 283 -27.42 -12.66 16.92
CA GLY A 283 -28.13 -11.64 17.66
C GLY A 283 -27.81 -10.17 17.42
N LYS A 284 -27.05 -9.76 16.37
CA LYS A 284 -26.80 -8.34 16.13
C LYS A 284 -26.90 -7.97 14.65
N PRO A 285 -27.76 -7.00 14.28
CA PRO A 285 -27.84 -6.50 12.92
C PRO A 285 -26.53 -5.82 12.52
N VAL A 286 -26.03 -6.15 11.33
CA VAL A 286 -24.95 -5.45 10.64
C VAL A 286 -25.61 -4.64 9.55
N ARG A 287 -25.14 -3.43 9.31
CA ARG A 287 -25.59 -2.66 8.17
C ARG A 287 -25.03 -3.28 6.90
N ALA A 288 -25.89 -3.60 5.96
CA ALA A 288 -25.57 -4.11 4.66
C ALA A 288 -25.90 -3.05 3.60
N ILE A 289 -24.97 -2.78 2.72
CA ILE A 289 -25.08 -1.71 1.73
C ILE A 289 -24.74 -2.26 0.34
N CYS A 290 -25.59 -1.94 -0.63
CA CYS A 290 -25.25 -2.06 -2.04
C CYS A 290 -24.84 -0.70 -2.58
N ALA A 291 -23.70 -0.62 -3.27
CA ALA A 291 -23.27 0.59 -3.94
C ALA A 291 -22.83 0.29 -5.38
N THR A 292 -23.31 1.08 -6.35
CA THR A 292 -23.02 0.88 -7.77
C THR A 292 -22.90 2.21 -8.52
N THR A 293 -22.14 2.24 -9.59
CA THR A 293 -22.09 3.36 -10.54
C THR A 293 -23.23 3.29 -11.56
N ASP A 294 -23.76 2.08 -11.82
CA ASP A 294 -24.85 1.88 -12.78
C ASP A 294 -25.90 0.87 -12.26
N ARG A 295 -27.07 1.38 -11.92
CA ARG A 295 -28.18 0.57 -11.42
C ARG A 295 -28.79 -0.37 -12.48
N SER A 296 -28.56 -0.12 -13.78
CA SER A 296 -29.09 -0.97 -14.85
C SER A 296 -28.28 -2.25 -15.05
N THR A 297 -27.06 -2.30 -14.51
CA THR A 297 -26.13 -3.44 -14.64
C THR A 297 -26.06 -4.32 -13.39
N LEU A 298 -26.97 -4.11 -12.40
CA LEU A 298 -26.99 -4.96 -11.20
C LEU A 298 -27.18 -6.44 -11.58
N PRO A 299 -26.49 -7.37 -10.90
CA PRO A 299 -25.57 -7.16 -9.77
C PRO A 299 -24.14 -6.79 -10.15
N GLU A 300 -23.73 -6.85 -11.39
CA GLU A 300 -22.34 -6.60 -11.84
C GLU A 300 -22.32 -5.68 -13.08
N PRO A 301 -21.13 -5.15 -13.48
CA PRO A 301 -19.79 -5.32 -12.93
C PRO A 301 -19.36 -4.22 -11.96
N SER A 302 -20.13 -3.16 -11.75
CA SER A 302 -19.73 -1.95 -11.02
C SER A 302 -20.33 -1.87 -9.60
N THR A 303 -20.60 -3.04 -9.00
CA THR A 303 -21.38 -3.11 -7.76
C THR A 303 -20.53 -3.59 -6.59
N TRP A 304 -20.63 -2.89 -5.46
CA TRP A 304 -20.08 -3.30 -4.19
C TRP A 304 -21.17 -3.76 -3.24
N TYR A 305 -20.97 -4.92 -2.63
CA TYR A 305 -21.78 -5.43 -1.54
C TYR A 305 -21.01 -5.29 -0.24
N LEU A 306 -21.43 -4.38 0.61
CA LEU A 306 -20.66 -3.98 1.79
C LEU A 306 -21.40 -4.34 3.07
N THR A 307 -20.64 -4.77 4.08
CA THR A 307 -21.13 -4.79 5.47
C THR A 307 -20.30 -3.91 6.36
N THR A 308 -20.93 -3.30 7.37
CA THR A 308 -20.24 -2.49 8.36
C THR A 308 -20.87 -2.65 9.74
N ASN A 309 -20.03 -2.62 10.79
CA ASN A 309 -20.49 -2.49 12.17
C ASN A 309 -20.50 -1.04 12.68
N LEU A 310 -20.18 -0.08 11.82
CA LEU A 310 -20.32 1.34 12.15
C LEU A 310 -21.80 1.71 12.23
N PRO A 311 -22.29 2.29 13.35
CA PRO A 311 -23.65 2.75 13.44
C PRO A 311 -23.89 3.95 12.51
N LEU A 312 -25.16 4.25 12.21
CA LEU A 312 -25.54 5.31 11.27
C LEU A 312 -25.01 6.68 11.70
N GLU A 313 -24.96 6.93 13.00
CA GLU A 313 -24.45 8.17 13.59
C GLU A 313 -22.94 8.36 13.38
N ALA A 314 -22.20 7.25 13.29
CA ALA A 314 -20.75 7.27 13.06
C ALA A 314 -20.39 7.29 11.58
N ALA A 315 -21.22 6.68 10.72
CA ALA A 315 -20.99 6.64 9.29
C ALA A 315 -22.32 6.63 8.52
N SER A 316 -22.64 7.72 7.84
CA SER A 316 -23.74 7.79 6.89
C SER A 316 -23.51 6.81 5.72
N LEU A 317 -24.52 6.58 4.89
CA LEU A 317 -24.42 5.76 3.69
C LEU A 317 -23.28 6.24 2.75
N ALA A 318 -23.21 7.56 2.54
CA ALA A 318 -22.14 8.17 1.74
C ALA A 318 -20.76 7.94 2.36
N GLU A 319 -20.66 7.99 3.68
CA GLU A 319 -19.40 7.75 4.38
C GLU A 319 -18.95 6.30 4.27
N VAL A 320 -19.84 5.32 4.33
CA VAL A 320 -19.48 3.91 4.12
C VAL A 320 -18.92 3.69 2.72
N VAL A 321 -19.57 4.27 1.70
CA VAL A 321 -19.10 4.22 0.32
C VAL A 321 -17.74 4.90 0.16
N ARG A 322 -17.54 6.06 0.82
CA ARG A 322 -16.25 6.78 0.85
C ARG A 322 -15.14 5.90 1.44
N LEU A 323 -15.37 5.36 2.64
CA LEU A 323 -14.40 4.54 3.36
C LEU A 323 -13.97 3.32 2.53
N TYR A 324 -14.93 2.59 1.97
CA TYR A 324 -14.58 1.44 1.12
C TYR A 324 -13.85 1.88 -0.16
N GLY A 325 -14.26 2.99 -0.71
CA GLY A 325 -13.63 3.54 -1.90
C GLY A 325 -12.15 3.88 -1.74
N LEU A 326 -11.67 4.14 -0.52
CA LEU A 326 -10.24 4.36 -0.24
C LEU A 326 -9.40 3.09 -0.40
N ARG A 327 -10.02 1.91 -0.49
CA ARG A 327 -9.32 0.65 -0.76
C ARG A 327 -8.50 0.68 -2.06
N HIS A 328 -8.94 1.44 -3.08
CA HIS A 328 -8.21 1.53 -4.34
C HIS A 328 -6.74 1.95 -4.19
N TRP A 329 -6.40 2.66 -3.11
CA TRP A 329 -5.01 3.06 -2.85
C TRP A 329 -4.05 1.89 -2.62
N VAL A 330 -4.56 0.71 -2.19
CA VAL A 330 -3.70 -0.47 -2.05
C VAL A 330 -3.19 -0.95 -3.41
N GLU A 331 -4.04 -0.91 -4.44
CA GLU A 331 -3.68 -1.30 -5.80
C GLU A 331 -2.65 -0.32 -6.39
N GLN A 332 -2.84 0.99 -6.17
CA GLN A 332 -1.86 2.00 -6.55
C GLN A 332 -0.55 1.83 -5.79
N GLY A 333 -0.60 1.55 -4.49
CA GLY A 333 0.57 1.24 -3.67
C GLY A 333 1.35 0.04 -4.21
N TYR A 334 0.66 -1.06 -4.53
CA TYR A 334 1.29 -2.23 -5.14
C TYR A 334 1.92 -1.92 -6.49
N LYS A 335 1.21 -1.21 -7.35
CA LYS A 335 1.75 -0.79 -8.64
C LYS A 335 3.05 -0.01 -8.47
N GLN A 336 3.07 1.00 -7.62
CA GLN A 336 4.27 1.81 -7.38
C GLN A 336 5.41 0.99 -6.77
N MET A 337 5.13 0.15 -5.77
CA MET A 337 6.15 -0.71 -5.17
C MET A 337 6.73 -1.70 -6.17
N LYS A 338 5.90 -2.30 -7.03
CA LYS A 338 6.35 -3.26 -8.06
C LYS A 338 7.06 -2.58 -9.21
N ASP A 339 6.48 -1.52 -9.76
CA ASP A 339 6.98 -0.88 -10.98
C ASP A 339 8.19 0.02 -10.71
N GLN A 340 8.29 0.65 -9.53
CA GLN A 340 9.32 1.63 -9.23
C GLN A 340 10.34 1.15 -8.20
N LEU A 341 9.91 0.46 -7.14
CA LEU A 341 10.77 0.11 -6.01
C LEU A 341 11.24 -1.34 -6.01
N GLY A 342 10.91 -2.14 -7.03
CA GLY A 342 11.44 -3.49 -7.20
C GLY A 342 10.91 -4.53 -6.21
N TRP A 343 9.67 -4.36 -5.73
CA TRP A 343 9.01 -5.28 -4.79
C TRP A 343 9.13 -6.76 -5.17
N ALA A 344 8.98 -7.10 -6.45
CA ALA A 344 9.02 -8.45 -6.98
C ALA A 344 10.40 -8.89 -7.51
N ASP A 345 11.38 -7.98 -7.58
CA ASP A 345 12.65 -8.19 -8.28
C ASP A 345 13.71 -8.95 -7.47
N PHE A 346 13.42 -9.24 -6.20
CA PHE A 346 14.37 -9.94 -5.35
C PHE A 346 14.70 -11.36 -5.86
N MET A 347 15.98 -11.75 -5.70
CA MET A 347 16.50 -13.07 -6.04
C MET A 347 16.89 -13.89 -4.80
N VAL A 348 16.73 -13.32 -3.61
CA VAL A 348 16.94 -14.02 -2.34
C VAL A 348 15.88 -15.08 -2.10
N ARG A 349 16.24 -16.14 -1.36
CA ARG A 349 15.40 -17.33 -1.24
C ARG A 349 14.86 -17.60 0.18
N SER A 350 15.56 -17.15 1.22
CA SER A 350 15.15 -17.41 2.60
C SER A 350 14.05 -16.47 3.07
N ASP A 351 13.16 -16.94 3.93
CA ASP A 351 12.10 -16.14 4.59
C ASP A 351 12.65 -14.84 5.17
N ARG A 352 13.76 -14.93 5.91
CA ARG A 352 14.43 -13.77 6.49
C ARG A 352 14.77 -12.69 5.45
N ALA A 353 15.41 -13.09 4.37
CA ALA A 353 15.86 -12.16 3.35
C ALA A 353 14.69 -11.56 2.55
N ILE A 354 13.64 -12.33 2.29
CA ILE A 354 12.41 -11.89 1.63
C ILE A 354 11.71 -10.83 2.48
N ARG A 355 11.49 -11.09 3.77
CA ARG A 355 10.87 -10.12 4.69
C ARG A 355 11.69 -8.83 4.78
N ARG A 356 13.00 -8.95 4.88
CA ARG A 356 13.90 -7.81 4.91
C ARG A 356 13.84 -6.96 3.65
N HIS A 357 13.80 -7.60 2.47
CA HIS A 357 13.63 -6.89 1.20
C HIS A 357 12.31 -6.09 1.20
N TRP A 358 11.18 -6.72 1.52
CA TRP A 358 9.89 -6.05 1.52
C TRP A 358 9.83 -4.90 2.54
N VAL A 359 10.39 -5.07 3.72
CA VAL A 359 10.48 -4.00 4.72
C VAL A 359 11.32 -2.82 4.19
N LEU A 360 12.43 -3.07 3.49
CA LEU A 360 13.22 -2.00 2.88
C LEU A 360 12.48 -1.31 1.73
N VAL A 361 11.68 -2.03 0.95
CA VAL A 361 10.78 -1.43 -0.06
C VAL A 361 9.74 -0.53 0.61
N CYS A 362 9.08 -0.99 1.67
CA CYS A 362 8.14 -0.16 2.44
C CYS A 362 8.82 1.08 3.05
N CYS A 363 10.05 0.92 3.56
CA CYS A 363 10.86 2.02 4.09
C CYS A 363 11.20 3.05 2.99
N ALA A 364 11.58 2.60 1.79
CA ALA A 364 11.82 3.47 0.64
C ALA A 364 10.54 4.20 0.18
N PHE A 365 9.38 3.53 0.22
CA PHE A 365 8.09 4.15 -0.07
C PHE A 365 7.76 5.26 0.95
N ALA A 366 7.97 4.98 2.22
CA ALA A 366 7.74 5.93 3.30
C ALA A 366 8.68 7.15 3.22
N PHE A 367 9.92 6.96 2.77
CA PHE A 367 10.85 8.06 2.50
C PHE A 367 10.26 9.09 1.53
N CYS A 368 9.52 8.68 0.51
CA CYS A 368 8.92 9.61 -0.46
C CYS A 368 7.94 10.57 0.23
N TRP A 369 7.07 10.05 1.11
CA TRP A 369 6.15 10.87 1.90
C TRP A 369 6.87 11.76 2.91
N TRP A 370 7.84 11.19 3.62
CA TRP A 370 8.66 11.95 4.57
C TRP A 370 9.38 13.12 3.89
N GLN A 371 9.98 12.89 2.72
CA GLN A 371 10.67 13.91 1.94
C GLN A 371 9.72 15.01 1.44
N GLU A 372 8.53 14.65 0.96
CA GLU A 372 7.50 15.62 0.55
C GLU A 372 7.10 16.54 1.71
N ALA A 373 6.90 15.96 2.90
CA ALA A 373 6.59 16.73 4.10
C ALA A 373 7.71 17.70 4.49
N GLN A 374 8.99 17.27 4.39
CA GLN A 374 10.13 18.17 4.65
C GLN A 374 10.17 19.34 3.65
N GLN A 375 9.94 19.07 2.37
CA GLN A 375 9.89 20.11 1.34
C GLN A 375 8.74 21.10 1.57
N ALA A 376 7.54 20.61 1.90
CA ALA A 376 6.40 21.46 2.21
C ALA A 376 6.68 22.41 3.41
N ARG A 377 7.40 21.95 4.42
CA ARG A 377 7.82 22.78 5.56
C ARG A 377 8.80 23.87 5.15
N LEU A 378 9.76 23.58 4.28
CA LEU A 378 10.72 24.56 3.79
C LEU A 378 10.01 25.66 3.00
N HIS A 379 9.13 25.31 2.08
CA HIS A 379 8.35 26.27 1.29
C HIS A 379 7.45 27.17 2.16
N ASN A 380 6.86 26.62 3.22
CA ASN A 380 6.03 27.41 4.14
C ASN A 380 6.85 28.36 5.03
N ARG A 381 8.12 28.06 5.32
CA ARG A 381 9.02 28.95 6.06
C ARG A 381 9.47 30.16 5.23
N ASP A 382 9.66 29.95 3.91
CA ASP A 382 10.12 30.98 2.98
C ASP A 382 8.97 31.86 2.48
N SER A 383 7.72 31.50 2.76
CA SER A 383 6.56 32.34 2.44
C SER A 383 6.45 33.47 3.47
N PRO A 384 6.49 34.77 3.07
CA PRO A 384 6.35 35.85 4.02
C PRO A 384 5.00 35.79 4.73
N PRO A 385 4.93 36.08 6.05
CA PRO A 385 3.70 36.02 6.78
C PRO A 385 2.65 36.92 6.12
N MET A 386 1.53 36.34 5.69
CA MET A 386 0.40 37.09 5.15
C MET A 386 0.02 38.15 6.18
N ARG A 387 0.28 39.44 5.87
CA ARG A 387 -0.19 40.58 6.67
C ARG A 387 -1.70 40.42 6.86
N LYS A 388 -2.13 40.18 8.10
CA LYS A 388 -3.54 40.23 8.48
C LYS A 388 -4.11 41.56 8.07
N LYS A 389 -4.82 41.65 6.95
CA LYS A 389 -5.64 42.80 6.59
C LYS A 389 -6.69 42.94 7.68
N LYS A 390 -6.75 44.13 8.31
CA LYS A 390 -7.82 44.51 9.22
C LYS A 390 -9.17 44.31 8.51
N PRO A 391 -10.24 43.85 9.19
CA PRO A 391 -11.51 43.63 8.55
C PRO A 391 -12.10 44.96 8.08
N ALA A 392 -12.23 45.13 6.78
CA ALA A 392 -13.08 46.16 6.21
C ALA A 392 -14.53 45.66 6.23
N ARG A 393 -15.43 46.49 6.70
CA ARG A 393 -16.87 46.26 6.80
C ARG A 393 -17.48 45.91 5.43
N THR A 394 -18.20 44.84 5.44
CA THR A 394 -19.39 44.45 4.66
C THR A 394 -19.59 45.03 3.28
N LEU A 395 -19.52 44.20 2.26
CA LEU A 395 -20.51 44.12 1.17
C LEU A 395 -20.42 42.68 0.59
N ALA A 396 -21.56 42.03 0.58
CA ALA A 396 -21.76 40.71 0.05
C ALA A 396 -21.47 40.69 -1.45
N ASN A 397 -20.50 39.87 -1.85
CA ASN A 397 -20.50 39.22 -3.16
C ASN A 397 -19.43 38.09 -3.11
N ALA A 398 -19.89 36.90 -3.44
CA ALA A 398 -19.12 35.69 -3.45
C ALA A 398 -17.86 35.82 -4.31
N LEU A 399 -16.68 35.58 -3.71
CA LEU A 399 -15.46 35.24 -4.42
C LEU A 399 -15.09 33.80 -4.07
N PRO A 400 -14.67 33.02 -5.07
CA PRO A 400 -14.42 31.58 -4.88
C PRO A 400 -13.25 31.36 -3.93
N LEU A 401 -13.45 30.44 -3.00
CA LEU A 401 -12.40 29.85 -2.19
C LEU A 401 -11.27 29.37 -3.11
N ALA A 402 -10.07 29.88 -2.85
CA ALA A 402 -8.87 29.36 -3.45
C ALA A 402 -8.78 27.84 -3.10
N THR A 403 -8.93 27.02 -4.12
CA THR A 403 -8.78 25.58 -4.05
C THR A 403 -7.34 25.24 -3.65
N PRO A 404 -7.11 24.20 -2.84
CA PRO A 404 -5.77 23.66 -2.53
C PRO A 404 -5.18 22.90 -3.73
N ALA A 405 -5.24 23.48 -4.92
CA ALA A 405 -4.81 22.83 -6.16
C ALA A 405 -3.28 22.83 -6.35
N ALA A 406 -2.52 23.51 -5.50
CA ALA A 406 -1.07 23.62 -5.65
C ALA A 406 -0.26 22.51 -4.96
N LEU A 407 -0.84 21.75 -4.01
CA LEU A 407 -0.15 20.67 -3.28
C LEU A 407 -0.46 19.27 -3.85
N GLY A 408 -1.40 19.16 -4.78
CA GLY A 408 -1.97 17.90 -5.23
C GLY A 408 -1.37 17.24 -6.48
N ALA A 409 -0.54 17.94 -7.25
CA ALA A 409 -0.11 17.47 -8.58
C ALA A 409 1.13 16.54 -8.57
N SER A 410 1.86 16.42 -7.46
CA SER A 410 3.21 15.84 -7.46
C SER A 410 3.29 14.32 -7.27
N LEU A 411 2.25 13.65 -6.79
CA LEU A 411 2.32 12.22 -6.47
C LEU A 411 1.67 11.29 -7.50
N VAL A 412 0.95 11.82 -8.46
CA VAL A 412 0.42 11.04 -9.59
C VAL A 412 1.53 10.69 -10.57
N ASP A 413 2.65 11.40 -10.52
CA ASP A 413 3.77 11.17 -11.42
C ASP A 413 5.01 10.71 -10.63
N THR A 414 5.10 9.39 -10.38
CA THR A 414 6.31 8.76 -9.82
C THR A 414 7.56 9.05 -10.67
N ALA A 415 7.38 9.37 -11.95
CA ALA A 415 8.44 9.87 -12.82
C ALA A 415 8.94 11.25 -12.35
N VAL A 416 8.09 12.11 -11.81
CA VAL A 416 8.48 13.43 -11.30
C VAL A 416 9.25 13.32 -9.99
N LEU A 417 8.89 12.38 -9.09
CA LEU A 417 9.66 12.10 -7.87
C LEU A 417 11.02 11.47 -8.18
N ALA A 418 11.06 10.51 -9.11
CA ALA A 418 12.31 9.94 -9.61
C ALA A 418 13.14 11.02 -10.33
N HIS A 419 12.52 11.92 -11.11
CA HIS A 419 13.20 13.05 -11.75
C HIS A 419 13.67 14.12 -10.76
N ALA A 420 12.91 14.42 -9.71
CA ALA A 420 13.32 15.37 -8.67
C ALA A 420 14.46 14.79 -7.82
N LEU A 421 14.44 13.49 -7.49
CA LEU A 421 15.54 12.78 -6.85
C LEU A 421 16.76 12.68 -7.77
N LEU A 422 16.58 12.33 -9.03
CA LEU A 422 17.64 12.29 -10.04
C LEU A 422 18.26 13.68 -10.26
N ALA A 423 17.46 14.74 -10.37
CA ALA A 423 17.94 16.11 -10.50
C ALA A 423 18.71 16.58 -9.25
N CYS A 424 18.34 16.10 -8.05
CA CYS A 424 19.06 16.35 -6.81
C CYS A 424 20.38 15.57 -6.74
N LEU A 425 20.36 14.30 -7.16
CA LEU A 425 21.53 13.40 -7.20
C LEU A 425 22.56 13.85 -8.26
N LEU A 426 22.11 14.30 -9.44
CA LEU A 426 22.98 14.76 -10.52
C LEU A 426 23.61 16.13 -10.27
N ARG A 427 23.02 16.99 -9.44
CA ARG A 427 23.61 18.29 -9.06
C ARG A 427 24.78 18.17 -8.09
N GLN A 428 24.97 17.01 -7.43
CA GLN A 428 26.04 16.77 -6.45
C GLN A 428 27.13 15.82 -6.91
N ALA A 429 27.05 15.24 -8.12
CA ALA A 429 28.11 14.43 -8.67
C ALA A 429 29.25 15.31 -9.18
N PRO A 430 30.53 15.08 -8.77
CA PRO A 430 31.64 15.78 -9.38
C PRO A 430 31.72 15.43 -10.87
N ALA A 431 31.88 16.46 -11.70
CA ALA A 431 31.96 16.31 -13.16
C ALA A 431 33.06 15.34 -13.55
N CYS A 432 32.69 14.12 -13.93
CA CYS A 432 33.60 13.19 -14.59
C CYS A 432 33.71 13.59 -16.06
N ARG A 433 34.88 14.02 -16.50
CA ARG A 433 35.15 14.36 -17.88
C ARG A 433 35.08 13.07 -18.71
N THR A 434 34.11 13.00 -19.62
CA THR A 434 33.99 11.94 -20.61
C THR A 434 34.89 12.30 -21.79
N GLY A 435 35.88 11.42 -22.05
CA GLY A 435 36.60 11.35 -23.33
C GLY A 435 35.75 10.59 -24.34
N ASP A 436 35.90 11.01 -25.61
CA ASP A 436 35.24 10.52 -26.80
C ASP A 436 35.13 9.00 -26.92
N ALA A 437 33.93 8.49 -27.27
CA ALA A 437 33.78 7.24 -27.99
C ALA A 437 32.47 7.20 -28.80
N GLY A 438 32.59 6.82 -30.03
CA GLY A 438 31.73 6.88 -31.18
C GLY A 438 30.34 6.24 -31.08
N GLU A 439 29.47 6.80 -31.89
CA GLU A 439 28.10 6.37 -32.17
C GLU A 439 28.02 5.00 -32.85
N ILE A 440 27.16 4.12 -32.33
CA ILE A 440 26.64 2.95 -33.04
C ILE A 440 25.12 3.01 -33.01
N PRO A 441 24.40 2.98 -34.15
CA PRO A 441 22.95 3.14 -34.18
C PRO A 441 22.24 1.82 -33.85
N TYR A 442 21.36 1.84 -32.89
CA TYR A 442 20.49 0.70 -32.53
C TYR A 442 19.13 0.82 -33.23
N ARG A 443 18.81 -0.19 -34.02
CA ARG A 443 17.59 -0.35 -34.81
C ARG A 443 16.36 -0.64 -33.91
N GLN A 444 15.39 0.23 -33.97
CA GLN A 444 14.06 0.00 -33.37
C GLN A 444 13.33 -1.17 -34.03
N ARG A 445 12.91 -2.15 -33.26
CA ARG A 445 11.81 -3.04 -33.62
C ARG A 445 10.58 -2.68 -32.79
N ARG A 446 9.57 -2.18 -33.48
CA ARG A 446 8.19 -2.05 -32.98
C ARG A 446 7.60 -3.44 -32.78
N ASN A 447 7.10 -3.71 -31.58
CA ASN A 447 5.97 -4.62 -31.37
C ASN A 447 5.17 -4.08 -30.18
N GLN A 448 4.01 -3.53 -30.48
CA GLN A 448 2.95 -3.31 -29.51
C GLN A 448 2.18 -4.63 -29.35
N PRO A 449 1.80 -5.02 -28.17
CA PRO A 449 0.56 -5.72 -27.94
C PRO A 449 -0.44 -4.83 -27.20
N SER A 450 -1.65 -4.83 -27.76
CA SER A 450 -2.88 -4.30 -27.23
C SER A 450 -3.10 -4.63 -25.74
N SER A 451 -3.44 -3.61 -24.97
CA SER A 451 -3.93 -3.73 -23.59
C SER A 451 -5.22 -4.55 -23.52
N PRO A 452 -5.33 -5.54 -22.66
CA PRO A 452 -6.62 -6.06 -22.25
C PRO A 452 -7.21 -5.19 -21.16
N SER A 453 -8.45 -4.80 -21.33
CA SER A 453 -9.33 -4.18 -20.36
C SER A 453 -9.34 -4.97 -19.04
N LEU A 454 -9.00 -4.31 -17.94
CA LEU A 454 -9.18 -4.82 -16.58
C LEU A 454 -10.67 -4.79 -16.23
N THR A 455 -11.37 -5.84 -16.58
CA THR A 455 -12.70 -6.18 -16.06
C THR A 455 -12.60 -7.57 -15.44
N ASN A 456 -13.00 -7.66 -14.20
CA ASN A 456 -13.16 -8.85 -13.34
C ASN A 456 -12.04 -9.10 -12.34
N CYS A 457 -12.18 -8.47 -11.19
CA CYS A 457 -11.85 -9.07 -9.90
C CYS A 457 -12.88 -8.55 -8.88
N CYS A 458 -13.96 -9.31 -8.72
CA CYS A 458 -14.65 -9.43 -7.44
C CYS A 458 -13.98 -10.47 -6.58
#